data_57b598da72b69768e86ae30a1780bc40
#
_entry.id   57b598da72b69768e86ae30a1780bc40
#
_cell.length_a   1.000
_cell.length_b   1.000
_cell.length_c   1.000
_cell.angle_alpha   90.00
_cell.angle_beta   90.00
_cell.angle_gamma   90.00
#
_symmetry.space_group_name_H-M   'P 1'
#
loop_
_entity.id
_entity.type
_entity.pdbx_description
1 polymer ?
#
loop_
_entity_poly.entity_id
_entity_poly.type
_entity_poly.pdbx_seq_one_letter_code
_entity_poly.pdbx_strand_id
1 'polypeptide(L)'
;MRKKIWGWYIYDWACQPYNTLMLTFIFGPFFAATAVEYYASLGLSEDAADARAQTLWSNALTIVGLIIGFSAPILGAIADSAGRRMPWLMGFTAMLIAGGFATWFSDPNGGNLIFMLMAFCFGFMGAELAYIFANAQLPEIAQGDDVGAVSGSGFAFGYLGGVISLLIVLPLFVAQGDGKTILGIDPLFGLIQV
;
A
#
# COMPACT_ATOMS: atom_id res chain seq x y z
N MET A 1 -9.96 -19.65 -20.34
CA MET A 1 -10.71 -18.51 -19.82
C MET A 1 -10.78 -18.50 -18.28
N ARG A 2 -11.44 -19.44 -17.61
CA ARG A 2 -11.55 -19.50 -16.14
C ARG A 2 -10.21 -19.36 -15.38
N LYS A 3 -9.13 -20.02 -15.80
CA LYS A 3 -7.81 -19.93 -15.11
C LYS A 3 -7.22 -18.50 -15.12
N LYS A 4 -7.42 -17.73 -16.20
CA LYS A 4 -6.94 -16.36 -16.29
C LYS A 4 -7.73 -15.42 -15.37
N ILE A 5 -9.05 -15.58 -15.29
CA ILE A 5 -9.91 -14.81 -14.38
C ILE A 5 -9.51 -15.08 -12.93
N TRP A 6 -9.35 -16.35 -12.54
CA TRP A 6 -8.87 -16.69 -11.19
C TRP A 6 -7.48 -16.17 -10.88
N GLY A 7 -6.55 -16.19 -11.86
CA GLY A 7 -5.23 -15.59 -11.70
C GLY A 7 -5.31 -14.09 -11.43
N TRP A 8 -6.20 -13.38 -12.13
CA TRP A 8 -6.42 -11.95 -11.93
C TRP A 8 -7.07 -11.68 -10.55
N TYR A 9 -8.06 -12.47 -10.12
CA TYR A 9 -8.68 -12.37 -8.79
C TYR A 9 -7.67 -12.56 -7.66
N ILE A 10 -6.84 -13.60 -7.76
CA ILE A 10 -5.82 -13.89 -6.75
C ILE A 10 -4.75 -12.79 -6.71
N TYR A 11 -4.39 -12.24 -7.86
CA TYR A 11 -3.46 -11.13 -7.95
C TYR A 11 -4.01 -9.88 -7.25
N ASP A 12 -5.24 -9.49 -7.55
CA ASP A 12 -5.93 -8.38 -6.90
C ASP A 12 -6.03 -8.60 -5.38
N TRP A 13 -6.47 -9.78 -4.96
CA TRP A 13 -6.54 -10.20 -3.57
C TRP A 13 -5.19 -10.09 -2.85
N ALA A 14 -4.10 -10.49 -3.50
CA ALA A 14 -2.75 -10.45 -2.92
C ALA A 14 -2.16 -9.03 -2.82
N CYS A 15 -2.58 -8.10 -3.68
CA CYS A 15 -2.12 -6.72 -3.67
C CYS A 15 -2.91 -5.82 -2.71
N GLN A 16 -4.17 -6.14 -2.43
CA GLN A 16 -5.06 -5.35 -1.60
C GLN A 16 -4.56 -5.08 -0.17
N PRO A 17 -3.83 -5.99 0.50
CA PRO A 17 -3.24 -5.74 1.80
C PRO A 17 -2.35 -4.48 1.84
N TYR A 18 -1.69 -4.11 0.74
CA TYR A 18 -0.86 -2.91 0.73
C TYR A 18 -1.70 -1.65 1.01
N ASN A 19 -2.80 -1.46 0.30
CA ASN A 19 -3.70 -0.33 0.53
C ASN A 19 -4.37 -0.38 1.90
N THR A 20 -4.77 -1.57 2.35
CA THR A 20 -5.45 -1.73 3.63
C THR A 20 -4.49 -1.53 4.80
N LEU A 21 -3.37 -2.25 4.84
CA LEU A 21 -2.44 -2.22 5.98
C LEU A 21 -1.52 -1.01 5.93
N MET A 22 -0.89 -0.76 4.77
CA MET A 22 0.15 0.26 4.68
C MET A 22 -0.42 1.67 4.58
N LEU A 23 -1.39 1.90 3.69
CA LEU A 23 -1.93 3.25 3.50
C LEU A 23 -2.89 3.64 4.62
N THR A 24 -3.80 2.72 5.03
CA THR A 24 -4.98 3.12 5.80
C THR A 24 -4.87 2.82 7.29
N PHE A 25 -4.55 1.58 7.68
CA PHE A 25 -4.81 1.13 9.05
C PHE A 25 -3.57 0.96 9.93
N ILE A 26 -2.39 0.76 9.37
CA ILE A 26 -1.20 0.45 10.17
C ILE A 26 -0.06 1.42 9.91
N PHE A 27 0.54 1.39 8.70
CA PHE A 27 1.74 2.20 8.46
C PHE A 27 1.45 3.70 8.42
N GLY A 28 0.33 4.13 7.81
CA GLY A 28 -0.08 5.54 7.81
C GLY A 28 -0.21 6.12 9.22
N PRO A 29 -1.04 5.54 10.11
CA PRO A 29 -1.13 5.94 11.52
C PRO A 29 0.19 5.85 12.27
N PHE A 30 0.97 4.78 12.09
CA PHE A 30 2.30 4.62 12.69
C PHE A 30 3.25 5.76 12.26
N PHE A 31 3.33 6.06 10.97
CA PHE A 31 4.12 7.16 10.48
C PHE A 31 3.69 8.51 11.07
N ALA A 32 2.37 8.76 11.13
CA ALA A 32 1.83 9.99 11.69
C ALA A 32 2.22 10.15 13.16
N ALA A 33 2.02 9.12 13.98
CA ALA A 33 2.38 9.14 15.41
C ALA A 33 3.89 9.36 15.60
N THR A 34 4.72 8.57 14.90
CA THR A 34 6.19 8.71 14.94
C THR A 34 6.66 10.12 14.53
N ALA A 35 6.05 10.69 13.49
CA ALA A 35 6.41 12.03 13.02
C ALA A 35 6.00 13.11 14.03
N VAL A 36 4.83 13.00 14.66
CA VAL A 36 4.40 13.93 15.72
C VAL A 36 5.34 13.88 16.89
N GLU A 37 5.69 12.70 17.41
CA GLU A 37 6.64 12.56 18.52
C GLU A 37 8.02 13.13 18.17
N TYR A 38 8.51 12.86 16.97
CA TYR A 38 9.78 13.40 16.50
C TYR A 38 9.76 14.93 16.47
N TYR A 39 8.73 15.56 15.90
CA TYR A 39 8.65 17.02 15.85
C TYR A 39 8.43 17.66 17.23
N ALA A 40 7.69 17.02 18.11
CA ALA A 40 7.53 17.45 19.49
C ALA A 40 8.87 17.41 20.25
N SER A 41 9.70 16.38 20.03
CA SER A 41 11.04 16.28 20.61
C SER A 41 11.98 17.39 20.17
N LEU A 42 11.74 18.01 19.01
CA LEU A 42 12.44 19.18 18.50
C LEU A 42 11.93 20.51 19.09
N GLY A 43 10.95 20.47 20.00
CA GLY A 43 10.43 21.64 20.71
C GLY A 43 9.22 22.30 20.05
N LEU A 44 8.56 21.65 19.06
CA LEU A 44 7.30 22.15 18.53
C LEU A 44 6.17 21.88 19.54
N SER A 45 5.16 22.76 19.56
CA SER A 45 3.90 22.47 20.25
C SER A 45 3.19 21.28 19.60
N GLU A 46 2.31 20.60 20.34
CA GLU A 46 1.56 19.45 19.86
C GLU A 46 0.83 19.74 18.55
N ASP A 47 0.08 20.86 18.49
CA ASP A 47 -0.64 21.27 17.27
C ASP A 47 0.30 21.53 16.09
N ALA A 48 1.48 22.13 16.33
CA ALA A 48 2.45 22.39 15.28
C ALA A 48 3.15 21.10 14.80
N ALA A 49 3.41 20.17 15.69
CA ALA A 49 3.99 18.87 15.37
C ALA A 49 3.01 18.05 14.51
N ASP A 50 1.74 17.99 14.90
CA ASP A 50 0.67 17.31 14.13
C ASP A 50 0.52 17.94 12.73
N ALA A 51 0.39 19.26 12.64
CA ALA A 51 0.29 19.95 11.36
C ALA A 51 1.50 19.67 10.44
N ARG A 52 2.71 19.55 11.03
CA ARG A 52 3.92 19.24 10.28
C ARG A 52 3.95 17.81 9.78
N ALA A 53 3.56 16.84 10.62
CA ALA A 53 3.44 15.42 10.26
C ALA A 53 2.42 15.22 9.15
N GLN A 54 1.24 15.80 9.27
CA GLN A 54 0.17 15.78 8.28
C GLN A 54 0.61 16.39 6.94
N THR A 55 1.30 17.54 7.00
CA THR A 55 1.81 18.21 5.80
C THR A 55 2.84 17.33 5.06
N LEU A 56 3.74 16.70 5.81
CA LEU A 56 4.77 15.82 5.23
C LEU A 56 4.13 14.62 4.52
N TRP A 57 3.19 13.95 5.18
CA TRP A 57 2.43 12.83 4.62
C TRP A 57 1.64 13.22 3.37
N SER A 58 0.84 14.28 3.48
CA SER A 58 -0.03 14.74 2.38
C SER A 58 0.75 15.20 1.16
N ASN A 59 1.88 15.91 1.36
CA ASN A 59 2.74 16.33 0.27
C ASN A 59 3.36 15.13 -0.46
N ALA A 60 3.80 14.11 0.28
CA ALA A 60 4.36 12.90 -0.32
C ALA A 60 3.31 12.16 -1.15
N LEU A 61 2.10 11.96 -0.62
CA LEU A 61 1.00 11.34 -1.37
C LEU A 61 0.61 12.16 -2.61
N THR A 62 0.60 13.49 -2.50
CA THR A 62 0.32 14.38 -3.64
C THR A 62 1.37 14.23 -4.72
N ILE A 63 2.66 14.25 -4.37
CA ILE A 63 3.75 14.10 -5.35
C ILE A 63 3.66 12.73 -6.03
N VAL A 64 3.49 11.66 -5.27
CA VAL A 64 3.36 10.32 -5.82
C VAL A 64 2.11 10.20 -6.71
N GLY A 65 0.97 10.75 -6.27
CA GLY A 65 -0.26 10.78 -7.05
C GLY A 65 -0.10 11.51 -8.39
N LEU A 66 0.61 12.64 -8.40
CA LEU A 66 0.94 13.36 -9.64
C LEU A 66 1.85 12.52 -10.55
N ILE A 67 2.89 11.90 -10.00
CA ILE A 67 3.78 11.01 -10.77
C ILE A 67 2.99 9.87 -11.40
N ILE A 68 2.12 9.20 -10.65
CA ILE A 68 1.26 8.13 -11.15
C ILE A 68 0.32 8.67 -12.25
N GLY A 69 -0.38 9.77 -11.97
CA GLY A 69 -1.35 10.36 -12.88
C GLY A 69 -0.76 10.74 -14.24
N PHE A 70 0.45 11.28 -14.26
CA PHE A 70 1.12 11.64 -15.50
C PHE A 70 1.84 10.45 -16.17
N SER A 71 2.40 9.54 -15.39
CA SER A 71 3.16 8.41 -15.95
C SER A 71 2.27 7.28 -16.45
N ALA A 72 1.12 7.01 -15.83
CA ALA A 72 0.27 5.89 -16.16
C ALA A 72 -0.20 5.87 -17.64
N PRO A 73 -0.69 6.97 -18.23
CA PRO A 73 -1.07 6.98 -19.65
C PRO A 73 0.12 6.74 -20.59
N ILE A 74 1.28 7.31 -20.25
CA ILE A 74 2.51 7.18 -21.05
C ILE A 74 3.01 5.74 -21.01
N LEU A 75 3.11 5.18 -19.82
CA LEU A 75 3.56 3.79 -19.61
C LEU A 75 2.57 2.79 -20.24
N GLY A 76 1.27 3.06 -20.14
CA GLY A 76 0.23 2.28 -20.80
C GLY A 76 0.40 2.27 -22.32
N ALA A 77 0.59 3.44 -22.96
CA ALA A 77 0.82 3.55 -24.39
C ALA A 77 2.10 2.83 -24.84
N ILE A 78 3.18 2.92 -24.08
CA ILE A 78 4.44 2.19 -24.35
C ILE A 78 4.22 0.68 -24.28
N ALA A 79 3.55 0.21 -23.24
CA ALA A 79 3.28 -1.22 -23.04
C ALA A 79 2.38 -1.79 -24.14
N ASP A 80 1.38 -1.03 -24.58
CA ASP A 80 0.46 -1.40 -25.66
C ASP A 80 1.19 -1.45 -27.00
N SER A 81 2.03 -0.46 -27.30
CA SER A 81 2.83 -0.46 -28.52
C SER A 81 3.85 -1.61 -28.56
N ALA A 82 4.39 -2.00 -27.43
CA ALA A 82 5.30 -3.13 -27.31
C ALA A 82 4.58 -4.49 -27.33
N GLY A 83 3.25 -4.53 -27.18
CA GLY A 83 2.45 -5.75 -27.12
C GLY A 83 2.76 -6.66 -25.92
N ARG A 84 3.41 -6.14 -24.88
CA ARG A 84 3.91 -6.92 -23.74
C ARG A 84 3.66 -6.19 -22.44
N ARG A 85 2.50 -6.41 -21.84
CA ARG A 85 2.11 -5.79 -20.56
C ARG A 85 2.68 -6.52 -19.33
N MET A 86 2.92 -7.83 -19.44
CA MET A 86 3.36 -8.65 -18.31
C MET A 86 4.71 -8.21 -17.67
N PRO A 87 5.76 -7.86 -18.44
CA PRO A 87 7.01 -7.37 -17.84
C PRO A 87 6.82 -6.10 -16.99
N TRP A 88 5.94 -5.19 -17.42
CA TRP A 88 5.60 -3.98 -16.68
C TRP A 88 4.90 -4.31 -15.36
N LEU A 89 3.89 -5.20 -15.42
CA LEU A 89 3.21 -5.69 -14.24
C LEU A 89 4.18 -6.31 -13.23
N MET A 90 5.10 -7.16 -13.70
CA MET A 90 6.13 -7.77 -12.84
C MET A 90 7.08 -6.73 -12.25
N GLY A 91 7.50 -5.74 -13.03
CA GLY A 91 8.37 -4.65 -12.56
C GLY A 91 7.72 -3.83 -11.46
N PHE A 92 6.45 -3.43 -11.64
CA PHE A 92 5.72 -2.66 -10.61
C PHE A 92 5.37 -3.50 -9.39
N THR A 93 5.09 -4.79 -9.57
CA THR A 93 4.94 -5.73 -8.44
C THR A 93 6.26 -5.86 -7.65
N ALA A 94 7.40 -5.90 -8.33
CA ALA A 94 8.69 -5.90 -7.66
C ALA A 94 8.95 -4.60 -6.88
N MET A 95 8.53 -3.42 -7.41
CA MET A 95 8.58 -2.15 -6.68
C MET A 95 7.72 -2.18 -5.42
N LEU A 96 6.49 -2.70 -5.51
CA LEU A 96 5.58 -2.88 -4.38
C LEU A 96 6.25 -3.72 -3.28
N ILE A 97 6.81 -4.88 -3.65
CA ILE A 97 7.48 -5.79 -2.71
C ILE A 97 8.71 -5.13 -2.10
N ALA A 98 9.56 -4.50 -2.92
CA ALA A 98 10.78 -3.85 -2.44
C ALA A 98 10.47 -2.67 -1.51
N GLY A 99 9.48 -1.84 -1.84
CA GLY A 99 9.02 -0.74 -0.98
C GLY A 99 8.44 -1.24 0.34
N GLY A 100 7.55 -2.24 0.28
CA GLY A 100 7.01 -2.88 1.48
C GLY A 100 8.09 -3.51 2.36
N PHE A 101 9.08 -4.16 1.77
CA PHE A 101 10.22 -4.70 2.52
C PHE A 101 11.11 -3.58 3.09
N ALA A 102 11.29 -2.48 2.38
CA ALA A 102 12.11 -1.36 2.85
C ALA A 102 11.49 -0.67 4.08
N THR A 103 10.17 -0.68 4.24
CA THR A 103 9.52 -0.13 5.45
C THR A 103 9.88 -0.90 6.73
N TRP A 104 10.41 -2.12 6.63
CA TRP A 104 10.96 -2.86 7.77
C TRP A 104 12.10 -2.11 8.48
N PHE A 105 12.84 -1.27 7.77
CA PHE A 105 13.95 -0.49 8.31
C PHE A 105 13.52 0.87 8.86
N SER A 106 12.23 1.06 9.12
CA SER A 106 11.68 2.25 9.77
C SER A 106 12.19 2.38 11.19
N ASP A 107 12.62 3.59 11.57
CA ASP A 107 13.00 3.88 12.95
C ASP A 107 11.78 4.38 13.73
N PRO A 108 11.31 3.64 14.74
CA PRO A 108 10.15 4.05 15.54
C PRO A 108 10.36 5.36 16.32
N ASN A 109 11.62 5.81 16.49
CA ASN A 109 11.91 7.10 17.13
C ASN A 109 11.95 8.28 16.14
N GLY A 110 11.61 8.07 14.88
CA GLY A 110 11.56 9.10 13.85
C GLY A 110 12.91 9.53 13.29
N GLY A 111 14.01 8.86 13.63
CA GLY A 111 15.35 9.21 13.14
C GLY A 111 15.53 9.13 11.62
N ASN A 112 14.63 8.46 10.93
CA ASN A 112 14.68 8.29 9.47
C ASN A 112 13.34 8.54 8.75
N LEU A 113 12.52 9.51 9.21
CA LEU A 113 11.19 9.81 8.67
C LEU A 113 11.13 9.92 7.14
N ILE A 114 12.12 10.58 6.54
CA ILE A 114 12.18 10.73 5.08
C ILE A 114 12.39 9.39 4.40
N PHE A 115 13.25 8.53 4.94
CA PHE A 115 13.44 7.17 4.41
C PHE A 115 12.15 6.35 4.53
N MET A 116 11.48 6.38 5.68
CA MET A 116 10.20 5.71 5.91
C MET A 116 9.18 6.11 4.84
N LEU A 117 9.05 7.41 4.62
CA LEU A 117 8.12 7.98 3.66
C LEU A 117 8.49 7.60 2.21
N MET A 118 9.78 7.66 1.86
CA MET A 118 10.26 7.28 0.52
C MET A 118 10.05 5.77 0.26
N ALA A 119 10.32 4.91 1.24
CA ALA A 119 10.11 3.47 1.13
C ALA A 119 8.63 3.15 0.90
N PHE A 120 7.75 3.76 1.69
CA PHE A 120 6.30 3.64 1.52
C PHE A 120 5.86 4.16 0.14
N CYS A 121 6.24 5.38 -0.24
CA CYS A 121 5.86 5.99 -1.51
C CYS A 121 6.34 5.18 -2.73
N PHE A 122 7.52 4.60 -2.66
CA PHE A 122 8.05 3.73 -3.70
C PHE A 122 7.20 2.47 -3.88
N GLY A 123 6.85 1.81 -2.77
CA GLY A 123 5.96 0.65 -2.79
C GLY A 123 4.54 1.01 -3.22
N PHE A 124 4.01 2.15 -2.77
CA PHE A 124 2.68 2.65 -3.14
C PHE A 124 2.60 2.96 -4.64
N MET A 125 3.59 3.63 -5.20
CA MET A 125 3.66 3.85 -6.64
C MET A 125 3.72 2.53 -7.42
N GLY A 126 4.48 1.55 -6.93
CA GLY A 126 4.50 0.19 -7.48
C GLY A 126 3.13 -0.48 -7.45
N ALA A 127 2.42 -0.38 -6.31
CA ALA A 127 1.08 -0.95 -6.13
C ALA A 127 0.07 -0.35 -7.12
N GLU A 128 0.00 0.98 -7.21
CA GLU A 128 -0.96 1.68 -8.07
C GLU A 128 -0.69 1.43 -9.55
N LEU A 129 0.57 1.51 -9.99
CA LEU A 129 0.93 1.21 -11.38
C LEU A 129 0.67 -0.27 -11.71
N ALA A 130 1.01 -1.20 -10.83
CA ALA A 130 0.71 -2.62 -11.00
C ALA A 130 -0.80 -2.86 -11.12
N TYR A 131 -1.62 -2.18 -10.30
CA TYR A 131 -3.07 -2.26 -10.36
C TYR A 131 -3.64 -1.75 -11.70
N ILE A 132 -3.12 -0.64 -12.22
CA ILE A 132 -3.49 -0.11 -13.53
C ILE A 132 -3.18 -1.13 -14.64
N PHE A 133 -1.98 -1.74 -14.62
CA PHE A 133 -1.59 -2.73 -15.62
C PHE A 133 -2.33 -4.08 -15.47
N ALA A 134 -2.70 -4.48 -14.26
CA ALA A 134 -3.54 -5.64 -14.03
C ALA A 134 -4.95 -5.42 -14.59
N ASN A 135 -5.55 -4.26 -14.33
CA ASN A 135 -6.88 -3.91 -14.82
C ASN A 135 -6.93 -3.74 -16.35
N ALA A 136 -5.85 -3.25 -16.96
CA ALA A 136 -5.74 -3.15 -18.41
C ALA A 136 -5.81 -4.51 -19.14
N GLN A 137 -5.59 -5.63 -18.42
CA GLN A 137 -5.74 -6.98 -18.98
C GLN A 137 -7.18 -7.51 -18.92
N LEU A 138 -8.08 -6.84 -18.20
CA LEU A 138 -9.45 -7.31 -17.97
C LEU A 138 -10.23 -7.55 -19.28
N PRO A 139 -10.19 -6.68 -20.31
CA PRO A 139 -10.88 -6.95 -21.57
C PRO A 139 -10.35 -8.16 -22.35
N GLU A 140 -9.12 -8.61 -22.06
CA GLU A 140 -8.52 -9.79 -22.70
C GLU A 140 -8.92 -11.10 -22.03
N ILE A 141 -9.29 -11.03 -20.73
CA ILE A 141 -9.65 -12.20 -19.93
C ILE A 141 -11.15 -12.40 -19.76
N ALA A 142 -11.94 -11.31 -19.89
CA ALA A 142 -13.40 -11.32 -19.87
C ALA A 142 -13.91 -10.62 -21.14
N GLN A 143 -14.98 -11.09 -21.74
CA GLN A 143 -15.51 -10.58 -23.02
C GLN A 143 -16.99 -10.17 -22.88
N GLY A 144 -17.36 -9.12 -23.64
CA GLY A 144 -18.74 -8.66 -23.73
C GLY A 144 -19.33 -8.24 -22.38
N ASP A 145 -20.54 -8.69 -22.09
CA ASP A 145 -21.30 -8.33 -20.88
C ASP A 145 -20.71 -8.91 -19.58
N ASP A 146 -19.80 -9.89 -19.69
CA ASP A 146 -19.16 -10.51 -18.52
C ASP A 146 -18.08 -9.61 -17.88
N VAL A 147 -17.55 -8.60 -18.60
CA VAL A 147 -16.47 -7.72 -18.10
C VAL A 147 -16.88 -7.02 -16.79
N GLY A 148 -18.09 -6.47 -16.75
CA GLY A 148 -18.60 -5.80 -15.56
C GLY A 148 -18.77 -6.74 -14.37
N ALA A 149 -19.30 -7.94 -14.60
CA ALA A 149 -19.48 -8.94 -13.57
C ALA A 149 -18.13 -9.46 -13.02
N VAL A 150 -17.16 -9.71 -13.91
CA VAL A 150 -15.81 -10.14 -13.53
C VAL A 150 -15.10 -9.03 -12.77
N SER A 151 -15.18 -7.78 -13.22
CA SER A 151 -14.57 -6.63 -12.53
C SER A 151 -15.16 -6.44 -11.14
N GLY A 152 -16.49 -6.42 -11.00
CA GLY A 152 -17.16 -6.22 -9.72
C GLY A 152 -16.90 -7.36 -8.73
N SER A 153 -16.94 -8.60 -9.18
CA SER A 153 -16.66 -9.75 -8.32
C SER A 153 -15.18 -9.84 -7.92
N GLY A 154 -14.26 -9.48 -8.82
CA GLY A 154 -12.83 -9.41 -8.52
C GLY A 154 -12.53 -8.35 -7.48
N PHE A 155 -13.13 -7.17 -7.62
CA PHE A 155 -13.00 -6.08 -6.65
C PHE A 155 -13.50 -6.49 -5.25
N ALA A 156 -14.68 -7.16 -5.18
CA ALA A 156 -15.19 -7.70 -3.92
C ALA A 156 -14.24 -8.74 -3.30
N PHE A 157 -13.67 -9.60 -4.15
CA PHE A 157 -12.70 -10.61 -3.72
C PHE A 157 -11.38 -9.97 -3.25
N GLY A 158 -10.90 -8.92 -3.91
CA GLY A 158 -9.75 -8.13 -3.51
C GLY A 158 -9.95 -7.52 -2.12
N TYR A 159 -11.05 -6.82 -1.88
CA TYR A 159 -11.38 -6.28 -0.56
C TYR A 159 -11.40 -7.33 0.55
N LEU A 160 -11.88 -8.54 0.25
CA LEU A 160 -11.83 -9.64 1.22
C LEU A 160 -10.38 -9.96 1.61
N GLY A 161 -9.42 -9.86 0.68
CA GLY A 161 -7.99 -9.99 0.96
C GLY A 161 -7.48 -8.95 1.95
N GLY A 162 -7.88 -7.68 1.76
CA GLY A 162 -7.57 -6.60 2.69
C GLY A 162 -8.14 -6.83 4.09
N VAL A 163 -9.42 -7.24 4.18
CA VAL A 163 -10.07 -7.54 5.46
C VAL A 163 -9.42 -8.72 6.17
N ILE A 164 -9.12 -9.81 5.46
CA ILE A 164 -8.46 -10.99 6.04
C ILE A 164 -7.06 -10.61 6.54
N SER A 165 -6.30 -9.84 5.77
CA SER A 165 -4.98 -9.39 6.21
C SER A 165 -5.05 -8.54 7.48
N LEU A 166 -6.03 -7.65 7.58
CA LEU A 166 -6.26 -6.82 8.77
C LEU A 166 -6.65 -7.68 9.99
N LEU A 167 -7.56 -8.65 9.81
CA LEU A 167 -7.96 -9.60 10.85
C LEU A 167 -6.81 -10.48 11.36
N ILE A 168 -5.78 -10.68 10.56
CA ILE A 168 -4.58 -11.42 10.97
C ILE A 168 -3.58 -10.47 11.63
N VAL A 169 -3.32 -9.32 11.02
CA VAL A 169 -2.21 -8.44 11.44
C VAL A 169 -2.54 -7.69 12.74
N LEU A 170 -3.74 -7.13 12.87
CA LEU A 170 -4.12 -6.40 14.09
C LEU A 170 -4.00 -7.23 15.37
N PRO A 171 -4.56 -8.45 15.46
CA PRO A 171 -4.50 -9.20 16.71
C PRO A 171 -3.16 -9.87 16.99
N LEU A 172 -2.28 -10.03 16.00
CA LEU A 172 -1.03 -10.76 16.18
C LEU A 172 0.21 -9.85 16.23
N PHE A 173 0.18 -8.69 15.56
CA PHE A 173 1.39 -7.88 15.35
C PHE A 173 1.28 -6.45 15.88
N VAL A 174 0.07 -5.94 16.16
CA VAL A 174 -0.13 -4.55 16.57
C VAL A 174 -0.35 -4.47 18.08
N ALA A 175 0.56 -3.76 18.78
CA ALA A 175 0.40 -3.48 20.20
C ALA A 175 -0.62 -2.35 20.42
N GLN A 176 -1.43 -2.49 21.45
CA GLN A 176 -2.29 -1.43 21.99
C GLN A 176 -1.53 -0.59 23.03
N GLY A 177 -2.14 0.44 23.58
CA GLY A 177 -1.54 1.33 24.56
C GLY A 177 -0.99 0.67 25.83
N ASP A 178 -1.35 -0.57 26.12
CA ASP A 178 -0.81 -1.40 27.21
C ASP A 178 0.41 -2.25 26.77
N GLY A 179 0.86 -2.09 25.52
CA GLY A 179 1.96 -2.86 24.93
C GLY A 179 1.58 -4.27 24.48
N LYS A 180 0.31 -4.67 24.62
CA LYS A 180 -0.19 -5.98 24.22
C LYS A 180 -1.10 -5.87 23.00
N THR A 181 -1.26 -6.96 22.27
CA THR A 181 -2.21 -7.02 21.16
C THR A 181 -3.65 -7.10 21.68
N ILE A 182 -4.63 -6.94 20.80
CA ILE A 182 -6.07 -7.12 21.11
C ILE A 182 -6.36 -8.49 21.79
N LEU A 183 -5.55 -9.50 21.50
CA LEU A 183 -5.66 -10.83 22.13
C LEU A 183 -4.97 -10.93 23.51
N GLY A 184 -4.38 -9.84 24.03
CA GLY A 184 -3.67 -9.81 25.30
C GLY A 184 -2.32 -10.53 25.28
N ILE A 185 -1.77 -10.85 24.10
CA ILE A 185 -0.45 -11.45 23.91
C ILE A 185 0.58 -10.39 23.52
N ASP A 186 1.86 -10.67 23.69
CA ASP A 186 2.91 -9.82 23.18
C ASP A 186 2.89 -9.83 21.64
N PRO A 187 3.07 -8.66 20.97
CA PRO A 187 3.04 -8.60 19.52
C PRO A 187 4.15 -9.46 18.91
N LEU A 188 3.81 -10.25 17.91
CA LEU A 188 4.79 -11.07 17.21
C LEU A 188 5.81 -10.16 16.53
N PHE A 189 7.10 -10.45 16.74
CA PHE A 189 8.26 -9.70 16.23
C PHE A 189 8.44 -8.29 16.81
N GLY A 190 7.72 -7.90 17.85
CA GLY A 190 7.86 -6.59 18.48
C GLY A 190 7.53 -5.39 17.59
N LEU A 191 6.71 -5.60 16.58
CA LEU A 191 6.43 -4.61 15.56
C LEU A 191 5.12 -3.86 15.84
N ILE A 192 5.26 -2.54 15.88
CA ILE A 192 4.22 -1.50 15.80
C ILE A 192 3.44 -1.28 17.09
N GLN A 193 3.88 -0.32 17.87
CA GLN A 193 3.02 0.43 18.78
C GLN A 193 2.23 1.46 17.95
N VAL A 194 0.92 1.37 17.98
CA VAL A 194 -0.02 2.34 17.38
C VAL A 194 -0.80 2.99 18.50
#